data_26caed71b71ef303327bd56dd6b1fdf0
#
_entry.id   26caed71b71ef303327bd56dd6b1fdf0
#
_cell.length_a   1.000
_cell.length_b   1.000
_cell.length_c   1.000
_cell.angle_alpha   90.00
_cell.angle_beta   90.00
_cell.angle_gamma   90.00
#
_symmetry.space_group_name_H-M   'P 1'
#
loop_
_entity.id
_entity.type
_entity.pdbx_description
1 polymer ?
#
loop_
_entity_poly.entity_id
_entity_poly.type
_entity_poly.pdbx_seq_one_letter_code
_entity_poly.pdbx_strand_id
1 'polypeptide(L)'
;VKKICLFLSVLLLATSCSQNNVLSLEVGQCFADVISGAEIGNVDIVDCEKPHLNEIYAVVELPEGDFPLMSIEEDSVELCYNAFESFVGLSYADSRYEYELLHPSPESWEKRDDREVVCYLFDMERKLKTGTAANSGL
;
A
#
# COMPACT_ATOMS: atom_id res chain seq x y z
N VAL A 1 -18.00 -33.06 52.05
CA VAL A 1 -18.66 -32.19 51.07
C VAL A 1 -17.56 -31.50 50.26
N LYS A 2 -17.30 -32.04 49.04
CA LYS A 2 -16.27 -31.50 48.10
C LYS A 2 -16.90 -30.34 47.30
N LYS A 3 -16.37 -29.14 47.43
CA LYS A 3 -16.73 -28.01 46.58
C LYS A 3 -15.91 -28.06 45.31
N ILE A 4 -16.59 -28.27 44.16
CA ILE A 4 -16.03 -28.19 42.83
C ILE A 4 -16.10 -26.74 42.40
N CYS A 5 -14.94 -26.06 42.29
CA CYS A 5 -14.83 -24.75 41.64
C CYS A 5 -14.74 -24.93 40.15
N LEU A 6 -15.81 -24.55 39.45
CA LEU A 6 -15.86 -24.51 38.00
C LEU A 6 -15.16 -23.21 37.54
N PHE A 7 -13.95 -23.30 36.99
CA PHE A 7 -13.30 -22.18 36.32
C PHE A 7 -13.87 -22.01 34.92
N LEU A 8 -14.67 -20.98 34.75
CA LEU A 8 -15.18 -20.55 33.45
C LEU A 8 -14.11 -19.69 32.78
N SER A 9 -13.33 -20.29 31.88
CA SER A 9 -12.36 -19.58 31.06
C SER A 9 -13.09 -18.76 29.99
N VAL A 10 -13.21 -17.46 30.19
CA VAL A 10 -13.68 -16.53 29.16
C VAL A 10 -12.54 -16.28 28.17
N LEU A 11 -12.68 -16.85 26.97
CA LEU A 11 -11.78 -16.61 25.85
C LEU A 11 -12.13 -15.24 25.24
N LEU A 12 -11.36 -14.20 25.61
CA LEU A 12 -11.43 -12.89 24.98
C LEU A 12 -10.86 -13.00 23.57
N LEU A 13 -11.73 -13.04 22.57
CA LEU A 13 -11.36 -12.81 21.17
C LEU A 13 -11.04 -11.32 21.00
N ALA A 14 -9.76 -10.98 21.07
CA ALA A 14 -9.27 -9.67 20.67
C ALA A 14 -9.41 -9.57 19.14
N THR A 15 -10.46 -8.89 18.65
CA THR A 15 -10.52 -8.43 17.28
C THR A 15 -9.54 -7.28 17.15
N SER A 16 -8.36 -7.57 16.64
CA SER A 16 -7.38 -6.58 16.24
C SER A 16 -7.92 -5.85 15.00
N CYS A 17 -8.47 -4.66 15.18
CA CYS A 17 -8.63 -3.71 14.07
C CYS A 17 -7.21 -3.22 13.74
N SER A 18 -6.61 -3.77 12.70
CA SER A 18 -5.36 -3.27 12.14
C SER A 18 -5.68 -2.01 11.35
N GLN A 19 -5.49 -0.84 11.97
CA GLN A 19 -5.40 0.42 11.22
C GLN A 19 -3.99 0.49 10.65
N ASN A 20 -3.84 0.24 9.36
CA ASN A 20 -2.54 0.34 8.70
C ASN A 20 -2.24 1.82 8.41
N ASN A 21 -1.23 2.33 9.09
CA ASN A 21 -0.60 3.60 8.77
C ASN A 21 0.09 3.48 7.39
N VAL A 22 0.10 4.55 6.59
CA VAL A 22 0.79 4.60 5.29
C VAL A 22 2.26 4.18 5.39
N LEU A 23 2.90 4.37 6.54
CA LEU A 23 4.28 3.92 6.82
C LEU A 23 4.41 2.39 7.06
N SER A 24 3.38 1.61 6.88
CA SER A 24 3.38 0.15 7.06
C SER A 24 2.72 -0.59 5.88
N LEU A 25 2.69 0.03 4.71
CA LEU A 25 2.14 -0.55 3.51
C LEU A 25 3.14 -1.53 2.88
N GLU A 26 2.64 -2.65 2.38
CA GLU A 26 3.46 -3.72 1.84
C GLU A 26 3.02 -4.08 0.42
N VAL A 27 3.98 -4.54 -0.39
CA VAL A 27 3.72 -5.04 -1.74
C VAL A 27 2.70 -6.18 -1.73
N GLY A 28 1.72 -6.12 -2.61
CA GLY A 28 0.63 -7.08 -2.72
C GLY A 28 -0.59 -6.79 -1.86
N GLN A 29 -0.57 -5.72 -1.07
CA GLN A 29 -1.77 -5.28 -0.34
C GLN A 29 -2.75 -4.57 -1.28
N CYS A 30 -4.04 -4.87 -1.10
CA CYS A 30 -5.13 -4.27 -1.86
C CYS A 30 -5.96 -3.33 -0.99
N PHE A 31 -6.48 -2.26 -1.60
CA PHE A 31 -7.32 -1.31 -0.88
C PHE A 31 -8.42 -0.71 -1.78
N ALA A 32 -9.53 -0.33 -1.15
CA ALA A 32 -10.72 0.12 -1.87
C ALA A 32 -10.80 1.64 -2.03
N ASP A 33 -10.06 2.39 -1.23
CA ASP A 33 -10.18 3.84 -1.16
C ASP A 33 -9.64 4.56 -2.39
N VAL A 34 -10.32 5.64 -2.77
CA VAL A 34 -9.76 6.62 -3.68
C VAL A 34 -8.85 7.55 -2.88
N ILE A 35 -7.56 7.49 -3.17
CA ILE A 35 -6.60 8.39 -2.55
C ILE A 35 -6.80 9.78 -3.13
N SER A 36 -7.18 10.74 -2.29
CA SER A 36 -7.34 12.14 -2.68
C SER A 36 -6.66 13.06 -1.67
N GLY A 37 -5.64 13.79 -2.12
CA GLY A 37 -4.93 14.79 -1.32
C GLY A 37 -3.52 14.37 -0.90
N ALA A 38 -2.73 15.36 -0.44
CA ALA A 38 -1.31 15.22 -0.17
C ALA A 38 -0.96 14.53 1.17
N GLU A 39 -1.92 14.32 2.05
CA GLU A 39 -1.71 13.70 3.36
C GLU A 39 -2.67 12.52 3.55
N ILE A 40 -2.15 11.32 3.40
CA ILE A 40 -2.89 10.09 3.62
C ILE A 40 -2.46 9.52 4.96
N GLY A 41 -3.36 9.56 5.93
CA GLY A 41 -3.08 9.04 7.27
C GLY A 41 -3.26 7.53 7.39
N ASN A 42 -4.30 6.97 6.77
CA ASN A 42 -4.65 5.56 6.84
C ASN A 42 -5.28 5.09 5.54
N VAL A 43 -4.99 3.85 5.17
CA VAL A 43 -5.60 3.14 4.03
C VAL A 43 -6.28 1.88 4.56
N ASP A 44 -7.53 1.64 4.17
CA ASP A 44 -8.26 0.43 4.55
C ASP A 44 -7.85 -0.73 3.65
N ILE A 45 -6.96 -1.58 4.17
CA ILE A 45 -6.50 -2.79 3.49
C ILE A 45 -7.63 -3.82 3.43
N VAL A 46 -7.88 -4.34 2.25
CA VAL A 46 -8.86 -5.39 1.99
C VAL A 46 -8.18 -6.63 1.42
N ASP A 47 -8.82 -7.77 1.57
CA ASP A 47 -8.41 -9.00 0.90
C ASP A 47 -8.52 -8.83 -0.62
N CYS A 48 -7.44 -9.13 -1.36
CA CYS A 48 -7.41 -8.97 -2.81
C CYS A 48 -8.44 -9.84 -3.56
N GLU A 49 -8.92 -10.93 -2.94
CA GLU A 49 -10.02 -11.73 -3.49
C GLU A 49 -11.39 -11.03 -3.40
N LYS A 50 -11.47 -9.91 -2.70
CA LYS A 50 -12.66 -9.05 -2.66
C LYS A 50 -12.53 -7.93 -3.69
N PRO A 51 -13.66 -7.33 -4.13
CA PRO A 51 -13.62 -6.18 -5.02
C PRO A 51 -12.83 -5.01 -4.40
N HIS A 52 -11.82 -4.53 -5.12
CA HIS A 52 -10.96 -3.40 -4.72
C HIS A 52 -10.56 -2.56 -5.93
N LEU A 53 -10.09 -1.34 -5.68
CA LEU A 53 -9.65 -0.43 -6.72
C LEU A 53 -8.15 -0.53 -6.96
N ASN A 54 -7.37 -0.58 -5.89
CA ASN A 54 -5.93 -0.36 -5.93
C ASN A 54 -5.17 -1.55 -5.35
N GLU A 55 -3.92 -1.73 -5.81
CA GLU A 55 -3.00 -2.73 -5.29
C GLU A 55 -1.59 -2.15 -5.25
N ILE A 56 -0.88 -2.32 -4.14
CA ILE A 56 0.49 -1.86 -3.97
C ILE A 56 1.42 -2.82 -4.71
N TYR A 57 2.16 -2.32 -5.68
CA TYR A 57 3.06 -3.14 -6.49
C TYR A 57 4.54 -2.92 -6.17
N ALA A 58 4.89 -1.79 -5.54
CA ALA A 58 6.25 -1.54 -5.07
C ALA A 58 6.26 -0.62 -3.85
N VAL A 59 7.22 -0.84 -2.97
CA VAL A 59 7.63 0.06 -1.90
C VAL A 59 9.15 0.19 -2.04
N VAL A 60 9.62 1.42 -2.29
CA VAL A 60 11.02 1.69 -2.64
C VAL A 60 11.56 2.77 -1.71
N GLU A 61 12.71 2.50 -1.09
CA GLU A 61 13.39 3.48 -0.25
C GLU A 61 14.19 4.50 -1.07
N LEU A 62 14.03 5.77 -0.75
CA LEU A 62 14.87 6.85 -1.22
C LEU A 62 16.19 6.88 -0.43
N PRO A 63 17.29 7.38 -1.04
CA PRO A 63 18.57 7.49 -0.34
C PRO A 63 18.51 8.45 0.84
N GLU A 64 19.34 8.15 1.84
CA GLU A 64 19.55 9.01 3.00
C GLU A 64 20.08 10.40 2.59
N GLY A 65 19.72 11.42 3.37
CA GLY A 65 20.19 12.79 3.15
C GLY A 65 19.12 13.83 3.43
N ASP A 66 19.34 15.05 2.96
CA ASP A 66 18.38 16.13 3.03
C ASP A 66 17.16 15.82 2.13
N PHE A 67 15.99 16.34 2.51
CA PHE A 67 14.77 16.17 1.70
C PHE A 67 14.96 16.72 0.28
N PRO A 68 14.79 15.91 -0.77
CA PRO A 68 15.08 16.29 -2.16
C PRO A 68 13.93 17.10 -2.78
N LEU A 69 13.64 18.28 -2.23
CA LEU A 69 12.48 19.12 -2.56
C LEU A 69 12.26 19.33 -4.07
N MET A 70 13.33 19.41 -4.85
CA MET A 70 13.24 19.74 -6.29
C MET A 70 13.06 18.52 -7.18
N SER A 71 13.36 17.32 -6.69
CA SER A 71 13.35 16.08 -7.50
C SER A 71 12.49 14.98 -6.92
N ILE A 72 11.93 15.14 -5.71
CA ILE A 72 11.19 14.08 -5.01
C ILE A 72 10.08 13.45 -5.87
N GLU A 73 9.33 14.26 -6.61
CA GLU A 73 8.24 13.77 -7.45
C GLU A 73 8.78 13.03 -8.69
N GLU A 74 9.78 13.60 -9.37
CA GLU A 74 10.39 13.00 -10.56
C GLU A 74 11.11 11.70 -10.22
N ASP A 75 11.91 11.69 -9.14
CA ASP A 75 12.60 10.50 -8.65
C ASP A 75 11.60 9.38 -8.28
N SER A 76 10.52 9.74 -7.61
CA SER A 76 9.47 8.79 -7.21
C SER A 76 8.72 8.20 -8.41
N VAL A 77 8.40 9.02 -9.42
CA VAL A 77 7.78 8.56 -10.68
C VAL A 77 8.70 7.57 -11.39
N GLU A 78 9.99 7.87 -11.50
CA GLU A 78 10.96 6.97 -12.13
C GLU A 78 11.08 5.64 -11.39
N LEU A 79 11.15 5.65 -10.06
CA LEU A 79 11.19 4.44 -9.24
C LEU A 79 9.96 3.55 -9.45
N CYS A 80 8.78 4.15 -9.43
CA CYS A 80 7.53 3.42 -9.66
C CYS A 80 7.43 2.86 -11.08
N TYR A 81 7.81 3.66 -12.10
CA TYR A 81 7.83 3.21 -13.48
C TYR A 81 8.73 2.00 -13.67
N ASN A 82 9.95 2.05 -13.13
CA ASN A 82 10.94 0.96 -13.25
C ASN A 82 10.51 -0.33 -12.53
N ALA A 83 9.74 -0.23 -11.46
CA ALA A 83 9.24 -1.39 -10.71
C ALA A 83 8.02 -2.08 -11.37
N PHE A 84 7.28 -1.37 -12.22
CA PHE A 84 5.97 -1.79 -12.73
C PHE A 84 6.01 -3.13 -13.48
N GLU A 85 6.88 -3.25 -14.48
CA GLU A 85 6.96 -4.43 -15.35
C GLU A 85 7.30 -5.70 -14.57
N SER A 86 8.18 -5.58 -13.57
CA SER A 86 8.57 -6.73 -12.75
C SER A 86 7.43 -7.28 -11.91
N PHE A 87 6.46 -6.46 -11.55
CA PHE A 87 5.28 -6.88 -10.79
C PHE A 87 4.17 -7.40 -11.71
N VAL A 88 3.80 -6.64 -12.73
CA VAL A 88 2.65 -6.95 -13.61
C VAL A 88 2.99 -8.05 -14.62
N GLY A 89 4.27 -8.15 -15.05
CA GLY A 89 4.71 -9.05 -16.11
C GLY A 89 4.46 -8.51 -17.52
N LEU A 90 4.16 -7.20 -17.64
CA LEU A 90 3.96 -6.50 -18.89
C LEU A 90 4.47 -5.06 -18.73
N SER A 91 5.00 -4.46 -19.81
CA SER A 91 5.46 -3.07 -19.77
C SER A 91 4.30 -2.12 -19.45
N TYR A 92 4.59 -1.02 -18.78
CA TYR A 92 3.57 -0.02 -18.45
C TYR A 92 2.83 0.48 -19.71
N ALA A 93 3.55 0.71 -20.80
CA ALA A 93 2.99 1.22 -22.04
C ALA A 93 1.96 0.28 -22.73
N ASP A 94 2.06 -1.04 -22.44
CA ASP A 94 1.20 -2.07 -23.02
C ASP A 94 0.12 -2.55 -22.05
N SER A 95 0.20 -2.11 -20.78
CA SER A 95 -0.68 -2.53 -19.71
C SER A 95 -2.02 -1.79 -19.74
N ARG A 96 -3.05 -2.45 -19.22
CA ARG A 96 -4.34 -1.82 -18.90
C ARG A 96 -4.36 -1.12 -17.56
N TYR A 97 -3.30 -1.25 -16.76
CA TYR A 97 -3.18 -0.62 -15.46
C TYR A 97 -2.48 0.73 -15.57
N GLU A 98 -2.98 1.67 -14.81
CA GLU A 98 -2.37 2.95 -14.51
C GLU A 98 -1.74 2.87 -13.12
N TYR A 99 -0.80 3.74 -12.79
CA TYR A 99 -0.26 3.83 -11.45
C TYR A 99 -0.27 5.25 -10.90
N GLU A 100 -0.32 5.32 -9.60
CA GLU A 100 -0.06 6.52 -8.80
C GLU A 100 0.90 6.15 -7.66
N LEU A 101 1.35 7.15 -6.94
CA LEU A 101 2.34 6.96 -5.89
C LEU A 101 2.10 7.87 -4.69
N LEU A 102 2.67 7.46 -3.57
CA LEU A 102 2.82 8.26 -2.38
C LEU A 102 4.31 8.41 -2.11
N HIS A 103 4.75 9.61 -1.81
CA HIS A 103 6.13 9.89 -1.42
C HIS A 103 6.18 10.66 -0.10
N PRO A 104 7.31 10.66 0.61
CA PRO A 104 7.46 11.40 1.86
C PRO A 104 7.17 12.88 1.69
N SER A 105 6.61 13.48 2.72
CA SER A 105 6.55 14.92 2.88
C SER A 105 7.82 15.43 3.61
N PRO A 106 8.17 16.74 3.52
CA PRO A 106 9.27 17.27 4.33
C PRO A 106 9.10 16.98 5.83
N GLU A 107 7.86 17.01 6.32
CA GLU A 107 7.56 16.72 7.71
C GLU A 107 7.77 15.24 8.09
N SER A 108 7.30 14.29 7.26
CA SER A 108 7.49 12.86 7.51
C SER A 108 8.97 12.46 7.39
N TRP A 109 9.68 13.06 6.43
CA TRP A 109 11.11 12.87 6.25
C TRP A 109 11.93 13.26 7.48
N GLU A 110 11.68 14.46 8.03
CA GLU A 110 12.44 14.98 9.17
C GLU A 110 12.02 14.37 10.52
N LYS A 111 10.70 14.15 10.73
CA LYS A 111 10.19 13.76 12.03
C LYS A 111 10.01 12.25 12.22
N ARG A 112 9.88 11.51 11.13
CA ARG A 112 9.55 10.07 11.16
C ARG A 112 10.56 9.22 10.42
N ASP A 113 11.60 9.84 9.87
CA ASP A 113 12.61 9.14 9.06
C ASP A 113 12.00 8.39 7.85
N ASP A 114 10.93 8.95 7.30
CA ASP A 114 10.18 8.36 6.19
C ASP A 114 10.96 8.56 4.89
N ARG A 115 11.30 7.46 4.24
CA ARG A 115 12.04 7.38 2.97
C ARG A 115 11.28 6.58 1.91
N GLU A 116 10.09 6.08 2.23
CA GLU A 116 9.39 5.15 1.37
C GLU A 116 8.57 5.85 0.30
N VAL A 117 8.77 5.43 -0.94
CA VAL A 117 7.85 5.68 -2.05
C VAL A 117 6.98 4.45 -2.21
N VAL A 118 5.67 4.62 -2.05
CA VAL A 118 4.68 3.56 -2.22
C VAL A 118 4.02 3.71 -3.59
N CYS A 119 4.20 2.71 -4.45
CA CYS A 119 3.62 2.67 -5.79
C CYS A 119 2.40 1.76 -5.81
N TYR A 120 1.26 2.26 -6.26
CA TYR A 120 0.05 1.46 -6.37
C TYR A 120 -0.56 1.58 -7.77
N LEU A 121 -1.18 0.50 -8.22
CA LEU A 121 -1.82 0.40 -9.53
C LEU A 121 -3.33 0.26 -9.41
N PHE A 122 -4.02 0.64 -10.50
CA PHE A 122 -5.46 0.52 -10.67
C PHE A 122 -5.82 0.36 -12.14
N ASP A 123 -7.03 -0.12 -12.42
CA ASP A 123 -7.54 -0.22 -13.80
C ASP A 123 -7.72 1.18 -14.41
N MET A 124 -7.28 1.43 -15.65
CA MET A 124 -7.40 2.73 -16.35
C MET A 124 -8.83 3.28 -16.36
N GLU A 125 -9.83 2.41 -16.40
CA GLU A 125 -11.24 2.81 -16.34
C GLU A 125 -11.77 2.91 -14.91
N ARG A 126 -10.91 2.82 -13.90
CA ARG A 126 -11.27 2.84 -12.46
C ARG A 126 -12.31 1.78 -12.08
N LYS A 127 -12.28 0.64 -12.74
CA LYS A 127 -13.13 -0.50 -12.43
C LYS A 127 -12.60 -1.27 -11.23
N LEU A 128 -13.52 -1.76 -10.42
CA LEU A 128 -13.17 -2.72 -9.38
C LEU A 128 -12.62 -4.00 -10.02
N LYS A 129 -11.52 -4.49 -9.45
CA LYS A 129 -10.95 -5.80 -9.78
C LYS A 129 -11.02 -6.74 -8.58
N THR A 130 -10.86 -8.02 -8.81
CA THR A 130 -10.66 -9.09 -7.80
C THR A 130 -9.41 -9.86 -8.17
N GLY A 131 -8.70 -10.36 -7.18
CA GLY A 131 -7.42 -11.00 -7.38
C GLY A 131 -6.27 -10.00 -7.58
N THR A 132 -5.06 -10.50 -7.58
CA THR A 132 -3.83 -9.69 -7.76
C THR A 132 -3.53 -9.41 -9.23
N ALA A 133 -2.89 -8.26 -9.49
CA ALA A 133 -2.29 -7.93 -10.77
C ALA A 133 -0.87 -8.51 -10.95
N ALA A 134 -0.30 -9.11 -9.90
CA ALA A 134 1.03 -9.70 -9.97
C ALA A 134 1.11 -10.78 -11.04
N ASN A 135 2.06 -10.64 -11.98
CA ASN A 135 2.27 -11.54 -13.11
C ASN A 135 1.02 -11.80 -13.96
N SER A 136 0.07 -10.86 -13.96
CA SER A 136 -1.17 -10.99 -14.74
C SER A 136 -0.95 -10.86 -16.24
N GLY A 137 0.06 -10.11 -16.68
CA GLY A 137 0.33 -9.80 -18.07
C GLY A 137 -0.79 -8.96 -18.74
N LEU A 138 -1.50 -8.11 -17.95
CA LEU A 138 -2.64 -7.29 -18.40
C LEU A 138 -2.30 -5.81 -18.49
#